data_af0e439d4c51c3f8645c45dac349ecc4
#
_entry.id   af0e439d4c51c3f8645c45dac349ecc4
#
_cell.length_a   1.000
_cell.length_b   1.000
_cell.length_c   1.000
_cell.angle_alpha   90.00
_cell.angle_beta   90.00
_cell.angle_gamma   90.00
#
_symmetry.space_group_name_H-M   'P 1'
#
loop_
_entity.id
_entity.type
_entity.pdbx_description
1 polymer ?
#
loop_
_entity_poly.entity_id
_entity_poly.type
_entity_poly.pdbx_seq_one_letter_code
_entity_poly.pdbx_strand_id
1 'polypeptide(L)'
;GRPGPVVLDFTKSAQTEKATYMPAKVDYIRSYVPVPATSRTSIEEAAKLINEAERPLVLVGQGVELGDAREELRTFIEKAGAPAGCTLLGLSALPSCHPLNVGMLGMHGSLGANKNTQKCDLLIAVGMRFDDRITGKLSTYAQQAKKIHFDIDPSEINKNVQVDVAVLGNCKETLREVTALLEKREHKDWRESFRPYDKEEERLVIQPQTHPEDGPLRMAEVIRNVTEITQNKAIMVTDVGQNQMFSARYFKFSQGRSVVTSGGMGTMGFGLPAAIGATFGAPD
;
A
#
# COMPACT_ATOMS: atom_id res chain seq x y z
N GLY A 1 -11.21 -10.59 -7.55
CA GLY A 1 -10.62 -10.80 -6.24
C GLY A 1 -9.12 -10.58 -6.24
N ARG A 2 -8.52 -10.77 -5.10
CA ARG A 2 -7.07 -10.68 -4.95
C ARG A 2 -6.39 -11.77 -5.77
N PRO A 3 -5.37 -11.48 -6.60
CA PRO A 3 -4.61 -12.49 -7.32
C PRO A 3 -3.96 -13.51 -6.37
N GLY A 4 -4.00 -14.79 -6.75
CA GLY A 4 -3.44 -15.86 -5.95
C GLY A 4 -3.20 -17.12 -6.76
N PRO A 5 -2.53 -18.13 -6.17
CA PRO A 5 -2.31 -19.42 -6.83
C PRO A 5 -3.65 -20.16 -7.04
N VAL A 6 -3.72 -20.89 -8.15
CA VAL A 6 -4.86 -21.78 -8.48
C VAL A 6 -4.34 -23.20 -8.53
N VAL A 7 -4.98 -24.10 -7.78
CA VAL A 7 -4.66 -25.53 -7.76
C VAL A 7 -5.77 -26.30 -8.45
N LEU A 8 -5.40 -27.10 -9.45
CA LEU A 8 -6.31 -28.02 -10.14
C LEU A 8 -5.95 -29.46 -9.74
N ASP A 9 -6.85 -30.11 -9.02
CA ASP A 9 -6.70 -31.52 -8.66
C ASP A 9 -7.33 -32.39 -9.75
N PHE A 10 -6.47 -33.05 -10.56
CA PHE A 10 -6.90 -33.97 -11.60
C PHE A 10 -6.98 -35.40 -11.05
N THR A 11 -8.19 -35.89 -10.90
CA THR A 11 -8.39 -37.29 -10.50
C THR A 11 -7.86 -38.26 -11.54
N LYS A 12 -7.48 -39.47 -11.10
CA LYS A 12 -6.95 -40.52 -12.01
C LYS A 12 -7.96 -40.89 -13.11
N SER A 13 -9.25 -40.98 -12.78
CA SER A 13 -10.32 -41.26 -13.76
C SER A 13 -10.39 -40.17 -14.83
N ALA A 14 -10.35 -38.90 -14.46
CA ALA A 14 -10.35 -37.79 -15.41
C ALA A 14 -9.16 -37.80 -16.38
N GLN A 15 -8.02 -38.39 -15.95
CA GLN A 15 -6.82 -38.51 -16.80
C GLN A 15 -6.86 -39.75 -17.72
N THR A 16 -7.67 -40.77 -17.42
CA THR A 16 -7.66 -42.05 -18.12
C THR A 16 -8.92 -42.34 -18.94
N GLU A 17 -10.04 -41.71 -18.62
CA GLU A 17 -11.30 -41.87 -19.36
C GLU A 17 -11.25 -41.20 -20.73
N LYS A 18 -11.96 -41.82 -21.68
CA LYS A 18 -12.12 -41.26 -23.02
C LYS A 18 -13.37 -40.38 -23.05
N ALA A 19 -13.24 -39.18 -23.59
CA ALA A 19 -14.36 -38.28 -23.80
C ALA A 19 -14.31 -37.68 -25.22
N THR A 20 -15.45 -37.31 -25.76
CA THR A 20 -15.51 -36.54 -26.99
C THR A 20 -15.13 -35.09 -26.66
N TYR A 21 -14.11 -34.57 -27.35
CA TYR A 21 -13.72 -33.18 -27.17
C TYR A 21 -14.83 -32.25 -27.69
N MET A 22 -15.41 -31.50 -26.77
CA MET A 22 -16.38 -30.45 -27.10
C MET A 22 -15.84 -29.12 -26.48
N PRO A 23 -15.37 -28.18 -27.30
CA PRO A 23 -14.91 -26.91 -26.79
C PRO A 23 -16.10 -26.17 -26.15
N ALA A 24 -16.00 -25.91 -24.85
CA ALA A 24 -16.98 -25.13 -24.12
C ALA A 24 -16.34 -23.81 -23.68
N LYS A 25 -17.01 -22.70 -23.95
CA LYS A 25 -16.67 -21.44 -23.36
C LYS A 25 -17.23 -21.42 -21.95
N VAL A 26 -16.35 -21.27 -20.96
CA VAL A 26 -16.75 -21.13 -19.56
C VAL A 26 -16.95 -19.65 -19.27
N ASP A 27 -18.20 -19.22 -19.22
CA ASP A 27 -18.56 -17.83 -18.91
C ASP A 27 -18.78 -17.61 -17.41
N TYR A 28 -18.87 -18.68 -16.63
CA TYR A 28 -19.13 -18.63 -15.19
C TYR A 28 -18.45 -19.78 -14.45
N ILE A 29 -17.80 -19.44 -13.34
CA ILE A 29 -17.26 -20.42 -12.38
C ILE A 29 -18.03 -20.24 -11.08
N ARG A 30 -18.65 -21.33 -10.60
CA ARG A 30 -19.42 -21.33 -9.35
C ARG A 30 -18.57 -20.78 -8.19
N SER A 31 -19.16 -19.90 -7.41
CA SER A 31 -18.55 -19.25 -6.25
C SER A 31 -17.36 -18.33 -6.55
N TYR A 32 -17.04 -18.06 -7.82
CA TYR A 32 -16.00 -17.12 -8.18
C TYR A 32 -16.61 -15.76 -8.51
N VAL A 33 -16.42 -14.80 -7.58
CA VAL A 33 -16.84 -13.40 -7.73
C VAL A 33 -15.58 -12.54 -7.68
N PRO A 34 -14.94 -12.24 -8.83
CA PRO A 34 -13.66 -11.53 -8.87
C PRO A 34 -13.74 -10.10 -8.36
N VAL A 35 -14.87 -9.45 -8.54
CA VAL A 35 -15.13 -8.10 -8.03
C VAL A 35 -16.48 -8.13 -7.29
N PRO A 36 -16.49 -7.96 -5.96
CA PRO A 36 -17.72 -7.87 -5.21
C PRO A 36 -18.48 -6.59 -5.59
N ALA A 37 -19.81 -6.66 -5.50
CA ALA A 37 -20.65 -5.49 -5.71
C ALA A 37 -20.42 -4.46 -4.59
N THR A 38 -20.20 -3.21 -4.97
CA THR A 38 -20.04 -2.11 -4.03
C THR A 38 -21.41 -1.67 -3.49
N SER A 39 -21.51 -1.49 -2.19
CA SER A 39 -22.71 -0.97 -1.53
C SER A 39 -22.75 0.55 -1.60
N ARG A 40 -23.81 1.12 -2.13
CA ARG A 40 -24.05 2.57 -2.15
C ARG A 40 -24.06 3.16 -0.73
N THR A 41 -24.67 2.46 0.21
CA THR A 41 -24.71 2.86 1.63
C THR A 41 -23.31 2.95 2.21
N SER A 42 -22.44 1.95 1.96
CA SER A 42 -21.05 1.99 2.44
C SER A 42 -20.26 3.16 1.83
N ILE A 43 -20.48 3.51 0.59
CA ILE A 43 -19.88 4.69 -0.05
C ILE A 43 -20.32 5.99 0.65
N GLU A 44 -21.60 6.14 0.93
CA GLU A 44 -22.16 7.32 1.59
C GLU A 44 -21.69 7.44 3.05
N GLU A 45 -21.69 6.33 3.79
CA GLU A 45 -21.16 6.28 5.15
C GLU A 45 -19.67 6.60 5.22
N ALA A 46 -18.86 6.05 4.30
CA ALA A 46 -17.45 6.37 4.21
C ALA A 46 -17.22 7.87 3.92
N ALA A 47 -17.93 8.43 2.94
CA ALA A 47 -17.82 9.84 2.60
C ALA A 47 -18.22 10.75 3.78
N LYS A 48 -19.27 10.38 4.51
CA LYS A 48 -19.70 11.10 5.73
C LYS A 48 -18.59 11.12 6.78
N LEU A 49 -18.01 9.96 7.13
CA LEU A 49 -16.94 9.88 8.11
C LEU A 49 -15.71 10.70 7.69
N ILE A 50 -15.37 10.71 6.39
CA ILE A 50 -14.23 11.46 5.86
C ILE A 50 -14.49 12.96 5.94
N ASN A 51 -15.68 13.42 5.60
CA ASN A 51 -16.05 14.83 5.69
C ASN A 51 -16.13 15.37 7.13
N GLU A 52 -16.43 14.49 8.10
CA GLU A 52 -16.49 14.83 9.54
C GLU A 52 -15.13 14.78 10.24
N ALA A 53 -14.13 14.10 9.66
CA ALA A 53 -12.83 13.89 10.29
C ALA A 53 -12.03 15.19 10.42
N GLU A 54 -11.33 15.35 11.53
CA GLU A 54 -10.38 16.45 11.78
C GLU A 54 -8.93 16.04 11.55
N ARG A 55 -8.62 14.76 11.81
CA ARG A 55 -7.28 14.18 11.70
C ARG A 55 -7.28 12.88 10.90
N PRO A 56 -7.73 12.91 9.63
CA PRO A 56 -7.74 11.70 8.80
C PRO A 56 -6.31 11.27 8.44
N LEU A 57 -6.07 9.95 8.38
CA LEU A 57 -4.83 9.35 7.90
C LEU A 57 -5.16 8.21 6.94
N VAL A 58 -4.58 8.24 5.74
CA VAL A 58 -4.75 7.21 4.72
C VAL A 58 -3.61 6.20 4.78
N LEU A 59 -3.93 4.92 4.79
CA LEU A 59 -2.99 3.80 4.67
C LEU A 59 -3.08 3.23 3.26
N VAL A 60 -2.00 3.37 2.50
CA VAL A 60 -1.93 2.97 1.10
C VAL A 60 -1.28 1.60 0.99
N GLY A 61 -2.03 0.60 0.52
CA GLY A 61 -1.56 -0.75 0.30
C GLY A 61 -1.35 -1.11 -1.17
N GLN A 62 -0.92 -2.34 -1.41
CA GLN A 62 -0.67 -2.88 -2.76
C GLN A 62 -1.93 -2.89 -3.64
N GLY A 63 -3.12 -2.96 -3.04
CA GLY A 63 -4.38 -2.95 -3.78
C GLY A 63 -4.56 -1.73 -4.68
N VAL A 64 -3.94 -0.59 -4.35
CA VAL A 64 -3.92 0.61 -5.19
C VAL A 64 -3.16 0.37 -6.49
N GLU A 65 -1.99 -0.30 -6.41
CA GLU A 65 -1.19 -0.63 -7.59
C GLU A 65 -1.84 -1.75 -8.42
N LEU A 66 -2.37 -2.78 -7.78
CA LEU A 66 -3.05 -3.89 -8.44
C LEU A 66 -4.36 -3.46 -9.11
N GLY A 67 -5.08 -2.53 -8.49
CA GLY A 67 -6.32 -1.95 -9.02
C GLY A 67 -6.09 -0.83 -10.04
N ASP A 68 -4.84 -0.46 -10.33
CA ASP A 68 -4.48 0.69 -11.18
C ASP A 68 -5.19 1.99 -10.76
N ALA A 69 -5.20 2.25 -9.45
CA ALA A 69 -5.99 3.30 -8.79
C ALA A 69 -5.15 4.49 -8.29
N ARG A 70 -3.93 4.69 -8.82
CA ARG A 70 -3.01 5.75 -8.34
C ARG A 70 -3.56 7.15 -8.51
N GLU A 71 -4.15 7.43 -9.67
CA GLU A 71 -4.74 8.74 -9.97
C GLU A 71 -5.98 9.00 -9.11
N GLU A 72 -6.80 7.98 -8.92
CA GLU A 72 -7.96 8.06 -8.05
C GLU A 72 -7.54 8.26 -6.58
N LEU A 73 -6.49 7.56 -6.13
CA LEU A 73 -5.90 7.78 -4.80
C LEU A 73 -5.42 9.22 -4.64
N ARG A 74 -4.66 9.74 -5.62
CA ARG A 74 -4.15 11.11 -5.58
C ARG A 74 -5.30 12.12 -5.47
N THR A 75 -6.29 12.00 -6.36
CA THR A 75 -7.46 12.88 -6.35
C THR A 75 -8.22 12.80 -5.02
N PHE A 76 -8.35 11.59 -4.49
CA PHE A 76 -9.00 11.33 -3.20
C PHE A 76 -8.30 12.04 -2.04
N ILE A 77 -6.99 11.80 -1.85
CA ILE A 77 -6.23 12.39 -0.74
C ILE A 77 -6.11 13.90 -0.86
N GLU A 78 -5.98 14.44 -2.07
CA GLU A 78 -5.94 15.88 -2.32
C GLU A 78 -7.28 16.56 -1.99
N LYS A 79 -8.40 15.92 -2.35
CA LYS A 79 -9.74 16.45 -2.03
C LYS A 79 -10.04 16.36 -0.55
N ALA A 80 -9.72 15.21 0.07
CA ALA A 80 -9.88 15.01 1.52
C ALA A 80 -8.88 15.82 2.35
N GLY A 81 -7.78 16.32 1.76
CA GLY A 81 -6.69 16.99 2.49
C GLY A 81 -5.97 16.05 3.47
N ALA A 82 -6.03 14.74 3.24
CA ALA A 82 -5.59 13.71 4.18
C ALA A 82 -4.14 13.28 3.92
N PRO A 83 -3.23 13.35 4.92
CA PRO A 83 -1.93 12.71 4.84
C PRO A 83 -2.05 11.22 4.51
N ALA A 84 -1.12 10.69 3.73
CA ALA A 84 -1.13 9.30 3.29
C ALA A 84 0.23 8.64 3.51
N GLY A 85 0.23 7.51 4.23
CA GLY A 85 1.40 6.68 4.45
C GLY A 85 1.28 5.35 3.69
N CYS A 86 2.40 4.87 3.14
CA CYS A 86 2.42 3.64 2.35
C CYS A 86 2.84 2.43 3.20
N THR A 87 2.22 1.28 2.95
CA THR A 87 2.78 0.00 3.40
C THR A 87 3.98 -0.37 2.53
N LEU A 88 4.77 -1.38 2.91
CA LEU A 88 5.90 -1.85 2.10
C LEU A 88 5.49 -2.13 0.64
N LEU A 89 4.40 -2.85 0.43
CA LEU A 89 3.88 -3.17 -0.91
C LEU A 89 3.04 -2.05 -1.54
N GLY A 90 2.71 -1.00 -0.78
CA GLY A 90 2.07 0.21 -1.27
C GLY A 90 3.04 1.32 -1.65
N LEU A 91 4.35 1.14 -1.38
CA LEU A 91 5.39 2.06 -1.85
C LEU A 91 5.28 2.24 -3.37
N SER A 92 5.63 3.43 -3.86
CA SER A 92 5.46 3.87 -5.24
C SER A 92 4.03 4.18 -5.72
N ALA A 93 2.98 3.74 -5.02
CA ALA A 93 1.60 4.14 -5.36
C ALA A 93 1.38 5.67 -5.25
N LEU A 94 2.16 6.31 -4.39
CA LEU A 94 2.20 7.76 -4.23
C LEU A 94 3.66 8.25 -4.34
N PRO A 95 3.98 9.22 -5.21
CA PRO A 95 5.34 9.74 -5.32
C PRO A 95 5.90 10.22 -3.98
N SER A 96 7.18 9.95 -3.73
CA SER A 96 7.83 10.34 -2.46
C SER A 96 7.85 11.85 -2.22
N CYS A 97 7.81 12.65 -3.29
CA CYS A 97 7.77 14.12 -3.20
C CYS A 97 6.36 14.70 -3.06
N HIS A 98 5.32 13.87 -3.05
CA HIS A 98 3.95 14.36 -2.94
C HIS A 98 3.72 15.01 -1.56
N PRO A 99 3.13 16.24 -1.47
CA PRO A 99 3.04 17.00 -0.22
C PRO A 99 2.18 16.35 0.87
N LEU A 100 1.36 15.35 0.51
CA LEU A 100 0.57 14.56 1.46
C LEU A 100 1.20 13.19 1.75
N ASN A 101 2.34 12.84 1.14
CA ASN A 101 3.05 11.60 1.46
C ASN A 101 3.82 11.77 2.78
N VAL A 102 3.47 10.98 3.78
CA VAL A 102 4.12 10.99 5.11
C VAL A 102 5.07 9.80 5.31
N GLY A 103 5.45 9.13 4.23
CA GLY A 103 6.42 8.04 4.24
C GLY A 103 5.80 6.65 4.42
N MET A 104 6.62 5.70 4.85
CA MET A 104 6.20 4.33 5.09
C MET A 104 5.63 4.16 6.50
N LEU A 105 4.66 3.28 6.64
CA LEU A 105 4.03 2.88 7.91
C LEU A 105 4.54 1.52 8.37
N GLY A 106 4.39 1.26 9.66
CA GLY A 106 4.69 -0.03 10.26
C GLY A 106 6.09 -0.16 10.85
N MET A 107 6.58 -1.38 10.99
CA MET A 107 7.80 -1.74 11.74
C MET A 107 9.05 -0.97 11.27
N HIS A 108 9.20 -0.76 9.98
CA HIS A 108 10.33 -0.02 9.38
C HIS A 108 9.90 1.35 8.86
N GLY A 109 8.73 1.82 9.31
CA GLY A 109 8.14 3.06 8.84
C GLY A 109 8.74 4.33 9.45
N SER A 110 8.29 5.48 8.94
CA SER A 110 8.69 6.80 9.40
C SER A 110 8.13 7.12 10.78
N LEU A 111 8.90 7.85 11.57
CA LEU A 111 8.52 8.21 12.92
C LEU A 111 7.19 9.00 12.96
N GLY A 112 7.07 10.01 12.10
CA GLY A 112 5.87 10.84 11.99
C GLY A 112 4.62 10.05 11.62
N ALA A 113 4.72 9.19 10.61
CA ALA A 113 3.61 8.34 10.18
C ALA A 113 3.14 7.40 11.29
N ASN A 114 4.06 6.70 11.97
CA ASN A 114 3.73 5.78 13.06
C ASN A 114 3.16 6.49 14.30
N LYS A 115 3.75 7.63 14.71
CA LYS A 115 3.25 8.40 15.86
C LYS A 115 1.86 8.97 15.61
N ASN A 116 1.61 9.47 14.41
CA ASN A 116 0.33 10.09 14.07
C ASN A 116 -0.77 9.06 13.77
N THR A 117 -0.45 7.82 13.42
CA THR A 117 -1.43 6.71 13.43
C THR A 117 -2.11 6.57 14.79
N GLN A 118 -1.39 6.82 15.89
CA GLN A 118 -1.93 6.78 17.25
C GLN A 118 -2.65 8.07 17.69
N LYS A 119 -2.77 9.07 16.79
CA LYS A 119 -3.39 10.37 17.07
C LYS A 119 -4.51 10.73 16.10
N CYS A 120 -4.60 10.02 14.97
CA CYS A 120 -5.67 10.24 14.00
C CYS A 120 -7.04 9.95 14.63
N ASP A 121 -8.08 10.61 14.16
CA ASP A 121 -9.48 10.32 14.52
C ASP A 121 -10.17 9.43 13.50
N LEU A 122 -9.62 9.38 12.27
CA LEU A 122 -10.08 8.50 11.20
C LEU A 122 -8.89 7.85 10.50
N LEU A 123 -8.90 6.51 10.43
CA LEU A 123 -7.94 5.70 9.72
C LEU A 123 -8.60 5.11 8.46
N ILE A 124 -8.05 5.41 7.28
CA ILE A 124 -8.63 5.02 5.99
C ILE A 124 -7.66 4.06 5.31
N ALA A 125 -7.95 2.77 5.38
CA ALA A 125 -7.14 1.73 4.76
C ALA A 125 -7.60 1.48 3.32
N VAL A 126 -6.70 1.57 2.35
CA VAL A 126 -6.98 1.39 0.93
C VAL A 126 -6.11 0.27 0.37
N GLY A 127 -6.74 -0.88 0.07
CA GLY A 127 -6.09 -2.04 -0.51
C GLY A 127 -4.95 -2.62 0.32
N MET A 128 -5.13 -2.68 1.66
CA MET A 128 -4.17 -3.24 2.61
C MET A 128 -4.89 -4.09 3.67
N ARG A 129 -4.26 -5.13 4.15
CA ARG A 129 -4.89 -6.17 4.97
C ARG A 129 -4.69 -6.08 6.49
N PHE A 130 -4.15 -4.99 7.01
CA PHE A 130 -3.83 -4.82 8.44
C PHE A 130 -2.97 -5.97 9.00
N ASP A 131 -1.87 -6.31 8.33
CA ASP A 131 -0.96 -7.32 8.85
C ASP A 131 -0.13 -6.81 10.04
N ASP A 132 0.49 -7.75 10.75
CA ASP A 132 1.25 -7.48 11.98
C ASP A 132 2.45 -6.55 11.78
N ARG A 133 3.02 -6.48 10.56
CA ARG A 133 4.14 -5.57 10.24
C ARG A 133 3.71 -4.11 10.22
N ILE A 134 2.42 -3.87 9.99
CA ILE A 134 1.82 -2.53 10.03
C ILE A 134 1.22 -2.24 11.40
N THR A 135 0.45 -3.18 11.94
CA THR A 135 -0.32 -2.95 13.16
C THR A 135 0.51 -3.11 14.44
N GLY A 136 1.49 -4.00 14.43
CA GLY A 136 2.15 -4.44 15.65
C GLY A 136 1.12 -5.03 16.60
N LYS A 137 1.09 -4.55 17.85
CA LYS A 137 0.16 -5.03 18.89
C LYS A 137 -1.26 -4.50 18.65
N LEU A 138 -2.15 -5.38 18.19
CA LEU A 138 -3.54 -5.04 17.81
C LEU A 138 -4.32 -4.34 18.94
N SER A 139 -4.11 -4.76 20.20
CA SER A 139 -4.84 -4.18 21.34
C SER A 139 -4.51 -2.71 21.63
N THR A 140 -3.52 -2.15 20.96
CA THR A 140 -3.11 -0.74 21.12
C THR A 140 -3.08 0.02 19.80
N TYR A 141 -3.43 -0.63 18.68
CA TYR A 141 -3.32 -0.02 17.35
C TYR A 141 -4.53 0.88 17.06
N ALA A 142 -4.30 2.17 16.95
CA ALA A 142 -5.28 3.19 16.55
C ALA A 142 -6.68 3.02 17.21
N GLN A 143 -6.70 2.75 18.53
CA GLN A 143 -7.94 2.47 19.28
C GLN A 143 -8.88 3.68 19.32
N GLN A 144 -8.35 4.89 19.24
CA GLN A 144 -9.07 6.16 19.27
C GLN A 144 -9.75 6.51 17.94
N ALA A 145 -9.33 5.87 16.84
CA ALA A 145 -9.76 6.23 15.50
C ALA A 145 -10.94 5.37 15.02
N LYS A 146 -11.92 5.99 14.35
CA LYS A 146 -12.81 5.27 13.44
C LYS A 146 -12.01 4.72 12.26
N LYS A 147 -12.50 3.66 11.64
CA LYS A 147 -11.76 2.95 10.60
C LYS A 147 -12.63 2.67 9.38
N ILE A 148 -12.13 3.05 8.20
CA ILE A 148 -12.72 2.68 6.91
C ILE A 148 -11.77 1.73 6.21
N HIS A 149 -12.28 0.65 5.63
CA HIS A 149 -11.48 -0.32 4.89
C HIS A 149 -12.00 -0.51 3.47
N PHE A 150 -11.23 -0.06 2.50
CA PHE A 150 -11.45 -0.31 1.07
C PHE A 150 -10.68 -1.56 0.68
N ASP A 151 -11.36 -2.64 0.34
CA ASP A 151 -10.73 -3.87 -0.13
C ASP A 151 -11.58 -4.60 -1.16
N ILE A 152 -10.92 -5.37 -2.01
CA ILE A 152 -11.59 -6.23 -3.00
C ILE A 152 -11.92 -7.61 -2.41
N ASP A 153 -11.26 -7.99 -1.32
CA ASP A 153 -11.40 -9.30 -0.69
C ASP A 153 -12.25 -9.21 0.58
N PRO A 154 -13.49 -9.73 0.55
CA PRO A 154 -14.36 -9.70 1.72
C PRO A 154 -13.78 -10.48 2.91
N SER A 155 -12.86 -11.43 2.70
CA SER A 155 -12.25 -12.21 3.77
C SER A 155 -11.23 -11.40 4.59
N GLU A 156 -10.74 -10.28 4.11
CA GLU A 156 -9.85 -9.38 4.86
C GLU A 156 -10.61 -8.39 5.76
N ILE A 157 -11.92 -8.22 5.53
CA ILE A 157 -12.74 -7.31 6.34
C ILE A 157 -12.93 -7.89 7.75
N ASN A 158 -12.65 -7.06 8.77
CA ASN A 158 -12.76 -7.42 10.19
C ASN A 158 -11.90 -8.61 10.64
N LYS A 159 -10.93 -9.01 9.83
CA LYS A 159 -10.07 -10.15 10.14
C LYS A 159 -9.08 -9.88 11.28
N ASN A 160 -8.32 -8.80 11.17
CA ASN A 160 -7.31 -8.41 12.17
C ASN A 160 -7.75 -7.18 12.96
N VAL A 161 -8.37 -6.22 12.30
CA VAL A 161 -8.83 -4.95 12.87
C VAL A 161 -10.31 -4.79 12.57
N GLN A 162 -11.11 -4.50 13.58
CA GLN A 162 -12.52 -4.17 13.39
C GLN A 162 -12.64 -2.79 12.75
N VAL A 163 -13.48 -2.67 11.74
CA VAL A 163 -13.70 -1.42 11.01
C VAL A 163 -15.14 -0.93 11.16
N ASP A 164 -15.32 0.39 11.15
CA ASP A 164 -16.64 1.03 11.25
C ASP A 164 -17.38 0.95 9.91
N VAL A 165 -16.64 1.11 8.80
CA VAL A 165 -17.19 1.04 7.45
C VAL A 165 -16.30 0.19 6.55
N ALA A 166 -16.89 -0.83 5.92
CA ALA A 166 -16.24 -1.65 4.90
C ALA A 166 -16.75 -1.26 3.51
N VAL A 167 -15.84 -0.85 2.62
CA VAL A 167 -16.13 -0.52 1.23
C VAL A 167 -15.54 -1.61 0.34
N LEU A 168 -16.36 -2.60 0.00
CA LEU A 168 -15.97 -3.70 -0.88
C LEU A 168 -16.01 -3.27 -2.34
N GLY A 169 -15.00 -3.65 -3.11
CA GLY A 169 -14.92 -3.36 -4.53
C GLY A 169 -13.50 -3.07 -5.01
N ASN A 170 -13.37 -2.79 -6.29
CA ASN A 170 -12.09 -2.35 -6.87
C ASN A 170 -11.77 -0.94 -6.37
N CYS A 171 -10.53 -0.72 -5.88
CA CYS A 171 -10.06 0.57 -5.36
C CYS A 171 -10.30 1.73 -6.34
N LYS A 172 -10.13 1.50 -7.64
CA LYS A 172 -10.30 2.53 -8.66
C LYS A 172 -11.71 3.10 -8.68
N GLU A 173 -12.70 2.22 -8.66
CA GLU A 173 -14.11 2.57 -8.73
C GLU A 173 -14.60 3.13 -7.39
N THR A 174 -14.30 2.45 -6.30
CA THR A 174 -14.75 2.85 -4.97
C THR A 174 -14.15 4.19 -4.52
N LEU A 175 -12.87 4.45 -4.80
CA LEU A 175 -12.27 5.75 -4.52
C LEU A 175 -12.89 6.86 -5.36
N ARG A 176 -13.21 6.60 -6.64
CA ARG A 176 -13.88 7.58 -7.51
C ARG A 176 -15.27 7.94 -6.99
N GLU A 177 -16.04 6.92 -6.60
CA GLU A 177 -17.39 7.13 -6.07
C GLU A 177 -17.40 7.89 -4.74
N VAL A 178 -16.54 7.50 -3.80
CA VAL A 178 -16.42 8.22 -2.52
C VAL A 178 -15.94 9.65 -2.76
N THR A 179 -14.91 9.84 -3.60
CA THR A 179 -14.35 11.16 -3.90
C THR A 179 -15.40 12.12 -4.45
N ALA A 180 -16.36 11.63 -5.23
CA ALA A 180 -17.44 12.47 -5.75
C ALA A 180 -18.28 13.12 -4.64
N LEU A 181 -18.41 12.44 -3.49
CA LEU A 181 -19.20 12.88 -2.33
C LEU A 181 -18.40 13.67 -1.29
N LEU A 182 -17.09 13.77 -1.43
CA LEU A 182 -16.25 14.51 -0.48
C LEU A 182 -16.39 16.03 -0.65
N GLU A 183 -16.25 16.72 0.46
CA GLU A 183 -15.94 18.15 0.51
C GLU A 183 -14.43 18.36 0.40
N LYS A 184 -14.02 19.49 -0.16
CA LYS A 184 -12.59 19.85 -0.17
C LYS A 184 -12.14 20.31 1.21
N ARG A 185 -11.11 19.66 1.76
CA ARG A 185 -10.53 19.94 3.07
C ARG A 185 -9.01 20.14 2.94
N GLU A 186 -8.39 20.77 3.93
CA GLU A 186 -6.93 20.98 3.93
C GLU A 186 -6.22 20.42 5.17
N HIS A 187 -6.87 20.35 6.32
CA HIS A 187 -6.35 19.86 7.60
C HIS A 187 -4.94 20.40 7.95
N LYS A 188 -4.72 21.73 7.83
CA LYS A 188 -3.38 22.36 7.95
C LYS A 188 -2.67 21.98 9.23
N ASP A 189 -3.31 22.15 10.38
CA ASP A 189 -2.70 21.87 11.69
C ASP A 189 -2.36 20.40 11.85
N TRP A 190 -3.22 19.53 11.34
CA TRP A 190 -2.96 18.08 11.32
C TRP A 190 -1.74 17.73 10.47
N ARG A 191 -1.63 18.27 9.28
CA ARG A 191 -0.45 18.10 8.40
C ARG A 191 0.82 18.65 9.04
N GLU A 192 0.75 19.81 9.67
CA GLU A 192 1.89 20.41 10.39
C GLU A 192 2.34 19.56 11.59
N SER A 193 1.46 18.76 12.19
CA SER A 193 1.80 17.90 13.34
C SER A 193 2.79 16.78 13.01
N PHE A 194 3.04 16.47 11.74
CA PHE A 194 4.06 15.52 11.30
C PHE A 194 5.46 16.13 11.31
N ARG A 195 5.61 17.43 11.04
CA ARG A 195 6.90 18.10 10.88
C ARG A 195 7.89 17.97 12.04
N PRO A 196 7.48 18.05 13.32
CA PRO A 196 8.42 17.86 14.42
C PRO A 196 9.10 16.49 14.39
N TYR A 197 8.33 15.43 14.07
CA TYR A 197 8.83 14.06 13.96
C TYR A 197 9.72 13.87 12.74
N ASP A 198 9.35 14.48 11.61
CA ASP A 198 10.15 14.43 10.38
C ASP A 198 11.51 15.10 10.59
N LYS A 199 11.54 16.25 11.27
CA LYS A 199 12.80 16.95 11.61
C LYS A 199 13.66 16.14 12.59
N GLU A 200 13.05 15.51 13.58
CA GLU A 200 13.75 14.67 14.54
C GLU A 200 14.35 13.44 13.85
N GLU A 201 13.56 12.77 13.02
CA GLU A 201 13.99 11.60 12.26
C GLU A 201 15.08 11.94 11.25
N GLU A 202 14.93 13.06 10.52
CA GLU A 202 15.95 13.56 9.59
C GLU A 202 17.28 13.77 10.30
N ARG A 203 17.29 14.48 11.43
CA ARG A 203 18.49 14.78 12.19
C ARG A 203 19.15 13.55 12.83
N LEU A 204 18.35 12.65 13.41
CA LEU A 204 18.87 11.54 14.22
C LEU A 204 19.14 10.27 13.40
N VAL A 205 18.44 10.08 12.27
CA VAL A 205 18.46 8.82 11.53
C VAL A 205 18.85 9.04 10.06
N ILE A 206 18.08 9.87 9.34
CA ILE A 206 18.24 9.94 7.88
C ILE A 206 19.59 10.54 7.50
N GLN A 207 19.87 11.75 7.98
CA GLN A 207 21.09 12.47 7.67
C GLN A 207 22.37 11.69 8.06
N PRO A 208 22.50 11.14 9.27
CA PRO A 208 23.69 10.36 9.63
C PRO A 208 23.87 9.06 8.82
N GLN A 209 22.80 8.48 8.31
CA GLN A 209 22.87 7.25 7.53
C GLN A 209 23.11 7.49 6.04
N THR A 210 22.60 8.60 5.51
CA THR A 210 22.69 8.91 4.06
C THR A 210 23.86 9.84 3.72
N HIS A 211 24.35 10.64 4.68
CA HIS A 211 25.47 11.58 4.52
C HIS A 211 26.47 11.45 5.68
N PRO A 212 27.10 10.29 5.85
CA PRO A 212 28.12 10.13 6.89
C PRO A 212 29.32 11.04 6.58
N GLU A 213 29.89 11.62 7.62
CA GLU A 213 31.10 12.46 7.49
C GLU A 213 32.36 11.57 7.36
N ASP A 214 32.33 10.38 7.97
CA ASP A 214 33.46 9.44 7.98
C ASP A 214 32.98 7.97 8.12
N GLY A 215 33.94 7.05 8.13
CA GLY A 215 33.66 5.62 8.38
C GLY A 215 33.45 4.79 7.11
N PRO A 216 33.02 3.53 7.27
CA PRO A 216 32.78 2.64 6.13
C PRO A 216 31.48 3.03 5.39
N LEU A 217 31.46 2.69 4.10
CA LEU A 217 30.29 2.90 3.25
C LEU A 217 29.02 2.30 3.87
N ARG A 218 27.96 3.09 3.99
CA ARG A 218 26.68 2.68 4.55
C ARG A 218 25.68 2.30 3.46
N MET A 219 24.82 1.34 3.75
CA MET A 219 23.79 0.89 2.79
C MET A 219 22.84 2.03 2.39
N ALA A 220 22.44 2.88 3.34
CA ALA A 220 21.57 4.02 3.07
C ALA A 220 22.23 5.05 2.13
N GLU A 221 23.53 5.25 2.24
CA GLU A 221 24.33 6.11 1.36
C GLU A 221 24.35 5.55 -0.08
N VAL A 222 24.53 4.25 -0.23
CA VAL A 222 24.49 3.58 -1.54
C VAL A 222 23.11 3.77 -2.17
N ILE A 223 22.05 3.54 -1.40
CA ILE A 223 20.64 3.68 -1.89
C ILE A 223 20.36 5.13 -2.29
N ARG A 224 20.79 6.10 -1.49
CA ARG A 224 20.68 7.52 -1.85
C ARG A 224 21.37 7.81 -3.18
N ASN A 225 22.61 7.38 -3.34
CA ASN A 225 23.39 7.60 -4.57
C ASN A 225 22.70 6.98 -5.79
N VAL A 226 22.19 5.75 -5.68
CA VAL A 226 21.41 5.11 -6.75
C VAL A 226 20.17 5.94 -7.06
N THR A 227 19.44 6.39 -6.05
CA THR A 227 18.22 7.21 -6.20
C THR A 227 18.54 8.52 -6.96
N GLU A 228 19.62 9.20 -6.59
CA GLU A 228 20.04 10.47 -7.20
C GLU A 228 20.51 10.28 -8.66
N ILE A 229 21.38 9.29 -8.91
CA ILE A 229 21.93 9.00 -10.25
C ILE A 229 20.79 8.62 -11.22
N THR A 230 19.81 7.85 -10.75
CA THR A 230 18.66 7.42 -11.56
C THR A 230 17.53 8.46 -11.58
N GLN A 231 17.69 9.61 -10.92
CA GLN A 231 16.68 10.66 -10.83
C GLN A 231 15.32 10.15 -10.31
N ASN A 232 15.34 9.21 -9.37
CA ASN A 232 14.14 8.54 -8.81
C ASN A 232 13.34 7.73 -9.83
N LYS A 233 13.90 7.36 -10.98
CA LYS A 233 13.19 6.66 -12.06
C LYS A 233 13.45 5.15 -12.08
N ALA A 234 14.41 4.66 -11.30
CA ALA A 234 14.71 3.23 -11.27
C ALA A 234 13.57 2.41 -10.66
N ILE A 235 13.43 1.20 -11.15
CA ILE A 235 12.61 0.17 -10.52
C ILE A 235 13.46 -0.49 -9.43
N MET A 236 13.03 -0.35 -8.18
CA MET A 236 13.67 -0.97 -7.04
C MET A 236 13.24 -2.43 -6.94
N VAL A 237 14.18 -3.33 -7.14
CA VAL A 237 13.97 -4.77 -6.94
C VAL A 237 14.77 -5.22 -5.73
N THR A 238 14.15 -5.84 -4.75
CA THR A 238 14.85 -6.31 -3.55
C THR A 238 14.69 -7.80 -3.34
N ASP A 239 15.71 -8.39 -2.74
CA ASP A 239 15.58 -9.67 -2.05
C ASP A 239 15.01 -9.43 -0.65
N VAL A 240 15.28 -10.27 0.32
CA VAL A 240 14.77 -10.20 1.69
C VAL A 240 15.90 -9.87 2.68
N GLY A 241 15.55 -9.20 3.78
CA GLY A 241 16.47 -8.82 4.84
C GLY A 241 16.86 -7.35 4.81
N GLN A 242 18.09 -7.03 5.18
CA GLN A 242 18.54 -5.64 5.33
C GLN A 242 18.43 -4.83 4.04
N ASN A 243 18.76 -5.41 2.89
CA ASN A 243 18.62 -4.73 1.61
C ASN A 243 17.18 -4.26 1.35
N GLN A 244 16.19 -5.10 1.67
CA GLN A 244 14.76 -4.76 1.53
C GLN A 244 14.37 -3.62 2.48
N MET A 245 14.76 -3.72 3.75
CA MET A 245 14.40 -2.73 4.77
C MET A 245 15.02 -1.36 4.47
N PHE A 246 16.30 -1.32 4.14
CA PHE A 246 16.99 -0.08 3.80
C PHE A 246 16.48 0.51 2.48
N SER A 247 16.26 -0.31 1.47
CA SER A 247 15.69 0.16 0.20
C SER A 247 14.30 0.75 0.39
N ALA A 248 13.42 0.05 1.11
CA ALA A 248 12.08 0.54 1.39
C ALA A 248 12.07 1.90 2.14
N ARG A 249 13.08 2.14 2.99
CA ARG A 249 13.15 3.34 3.81
C ARG A 249 13.81 4.52 3.10
N TYR A 250 14.87 4.28 2.35
CA TYR A 250 15.72 5.35 1.83
C TYR A 250 15.55 5.61 0.33
N PHE A 251 15.02 4.66 -0.43
CA PHE A 251 14.77 4.85 -1.85
C PHE A 251 13.62 5.85 -2.07
N LYS A 252 13.75 6.71 -3.08
CA LYS A 252 12.70 7.66 -3.47
C LYS A 252 12.04 7.24 -4.78
N PHE A 253 10.73 7.36 -4.82
CA PHE A 253 9.90 6.95 -5.95
C PHE A 253 9.28 8.17 -6.61
N SER A 254 9.40 8.28 -7.94
CA SER A 254 8.75 9.32 -8.73
C SER A 254 7.57 8.79 -9.56
N GLN A 255 7.51 7.47 -9.75
CA GLN A 255 6.52 6.80 -10.59
C GLN A 255 5.96 5.55 -9.90
N GLY A 256 4.74 5.15 -10.28
CA GLY A 256 4.12 3.94 -9.80
C GLY A 256 4.76 2.67 -10.36
N ARG A 257 4.45 1.53 -9.72
CA ARG A 257 4.96 0.20 -10.09
C ARG A 257 6.49 0.09 -10.12
N SER A 258 7.17 0.92 -9.34
CA SER A 258 8.63 0.93 -9.24
C SER A 258 9.18 0.18 -8.02
N VAL A 259 8.36 -0.61 -7.34
CA VAL A 259 8.74 -1.51 -6.24
C VAL A 259 8.41 -2.95 -6.60
N VAL A 260 9.43 -3.80 -6.64
CA VAL A 260 9.30 -5.24 -6.86
C VAL A 260 9.98 -5.98 -5.72
N THR A 261 9.20 -6.65 -4.89
CA THR A 261 9.70 -7.33 -3.69
C THR A 261 8.77 -8.46 -3.26
N SER A 262 9.32 -9.53 -2.69
CA SER A 262 8.56 -10.60 -2.05
C SER A 262 8.11 -10.17 -0.65
N GLY A 263 7.30 -9.09 -0.56
CA GLY A 263 6.90 -8.49 0.71
C GLY A 263 5.85 -9.30 1.49
N GLY A 264 5.15 -10.21 0.85
CA GLY A 264 4.17 -11.09 1.51
C GLY A 264 4.79 -12.32 2.14
N MET A 265 5.52 -13.09 1.36
CA MET A 265 6.12 -14.38 1.78
C MET A 265 7.57 -14.24 2.23
N GLY A 266 8.25 -13.16 1.88
CA GLY A 266 9.66 -12.95 2.25
C GLY A 266 10.58 -14.03 1.63
N THR A 267 10.41 -14.33 0.34
CA THR A 267 11.12 -15.40 -0.34
C THR A 267 12.57 -14.98 -0.63
N MET A 268 13.54 -15.60 0.02
CA MET A 268 14.95 -15.42 -0.27
C MET A 268 15.30 -15.97 -1.65
N GLY A 269 16.19 -15.27 -2.38
CA GLY A 269 16.54 -15.58 -3.76
C GLY A 269 15.57 -15.01 -4.80
N PHE A 270 14.57 -14.26 -4.37
CA PHE A 270 13.60 -13.60 -5.26
C PHE A 270 14.23 -12.45 -6.09
N GLY A 271 15.16 -11.72 -5.49
CA GLY A 271 15.63 -10.44 -6.04
C GLY A 271 16.24 -10.55 -7.43
N LEU A 272 17.19 -11.49 -7.65
CA LEU A 272 17.88 -11.61 -8.93
C LEU A 272 16.96 -12.00 -10.09
N PRO A 273 16.16 -13.09 -10.00
CA PRO A 273 15.24 -13.43 -11.09
C PRO A 273 14.17 -12.37 -11.34
N ALA A 274 13.70 -11.69 -10.28
CA ALA A 274 12.74 -10.60 -10.42
C ALA A 274 13.37 -9.36 -11.10
N ALA A 275 14.65 -9.05 -10.82
CA ALA A 275 15.38 -7.98 -11.49
C ALA A 275 15.54 -8.28 -12.99
N ILE A 276 15.91 -9.51 -13.35
CA ILE A 276 15.96 -9.95 -14.75
C ILE A 276 14.58 -9.80 -15.40
N GLY A 277 13.50 -10.24 -14.72
CA GLY A 277 12.14 -10.07 -15.22
C GLY A 277 11.75 -8.61 -15.43
N ALA A 278 12.17 -7.72 -14.54
CA ALA A 278 11.89 -6.28 -14.65
C ALA A 278 12.51 -5.64 -15.90
N THR A 279 13.68 -6.12 -16.36
CA THR A 279 14.30 -5.60 -17.61
C THR A 279 13.51 -5.96 -18.87
N PHE A 280 12.72 -7.05 -18.83
CA PHE A 280 11.81 -7.37 -19.94
C PHE A 280 10.50 -6.62 -19.86
N GLY A 281 10.05 -6.28 -18.64
CA GLY A 281 8.80 -5.54 -18.42
C GLY A 281 8.94 -4.03 -18.60
N ALA A 282 10.15 -3.50 -18.42
CA ALA A 282 10.51 -2.09 -18.57
C ALA A 282 11.92 -2.01 -19.17
N PRO A 283 12.03 -2.18 -20.49
CA PRO A 283 13.32 -2.28 -21.19
C PRO A 283 14.05 -0.92 -21.36
N ASP A 284 13.35 0.21 -21.14
CA ASP A 284 13.86 1.59 -21.35
C ASP A 284 14.41 2.23 -20.08
#